data_b3cc4225048ead5f63df2bee7f195ca6
#
_entry.id   b3cc4225048ead5f63df2bee7f195ca6
#
_cell.length_a   1.000
_cell.length_b   1.000
_cell.length_c   1.000
_cell.angle_alpha   90.00
_cell.angle_beta   90.00
_cell.angle_gamma   90.00
#
_symmetry.space_group_name_H-M   'P 1'
#
loop_
_entity.id
_entity.type
_entity.pdbx_description
1 polymer ?
#
loop_
_entity_poly.entity_id
_entity_poly.type
_entity_poly.pdbx_seq_one_letter_code
_entity_poly.pdbx_strand_id
1 'polypeptide(L)'
;MCRHTDKLITINEEDYQLARSRFRVETCHIHGVGVSMSRYHPRSAKEEEALRKEESLSAQDFVVLCTGELNANKDQRTLIDAAVLCHDSIPELKVLLAGNGPLESTLREQVSENHAEGYIRLLGYRTDLERVVPAADVIVSCSHREGLGLNLIEGMLCGKPVIAVENRGHRELIDNGRTGYLVPIGDSRALAERLVQLHNDTNQKELGQAGYKKVQLYTDVSVQLELAHIYWFGES
;
A
#
# COMPACT_ATOMS: atom_id res chain seq x y z
N MET A 1 -6.82 31.52 -5.82
CA MET A 1 -5.82 30.83 -5.02
C MET A 1 -4.38 31.11 -5.48
N CYS A 2 -4.05 31.11 -6.77
CA CYS A 2 -2.66 31.21 -7.24
C CYS A 2 -2.06 32.62 -7.42
N ARG A 3 -2.66 33.69 -6.89
CA ARG A 3 -2.12 35.05 -7.04
C ARG A 3 -0.82 35.35 -6.27
N HIS A 4 -0.45 34.46 -5.35
CA HIS A 4 0.72 34.57 -4.48
C HIS A 4 1.47 33.24 -4.37
N THR A 5 1.43 32.43 -5.43
CA THR A 5 2.08 31.12 -5.51
C THR A 5 3.08 31.20 -6.65
N ASP A 6 4.36 31.01 -6.33
CA ASP A 6 5.44 31.01 -7.32
C ASP A 6 5.49 29.69 -8.07
N LYS A 7 5.40 28.56 -7.34
CA LYS A 7 5.38 27.21 -7.91
C LYS A 7 4.33 26.34 -7.24
N LEU A 8 3.72 25.43 -8.00
CA LEU A 8 2.82 24.40 -7.54
C LEU A 8 3.50 23.04 -7.72
N ILE A 9 3.70 22.32 -6.62
CA ILE A 9 4.30 20.98 -6.64
C ILE A 9 3.20 19.94 -6.47
N THR A 10 3.15 18.94 -7.34
CA THR A 10 2.26 17.79 -7.28
C THR A 10 3.05 16.52 -7.06
N ILE A 11 2.39 15.48 -6.51
CA ILE A 11 3.04 14.22 -6.12
C ILE A 11 2.57 13.02 -6.94
N ASN A 12 1.77 13.24 -7.96
CA ASN A 12 1.36 12.26 -8.96
C ASN A 12 1.11 12.95 -10.29
N GLU A 13 1.23 12.20 -11.38
CA GLU A 13 1.13 12.70 -12.76
C GLU A 13 -0.26 13.21 -13.09
N GLU A 14 -1.34 12.56 -12.64
CA GLU A 14 -2.72 12.99 -12.91
C GLU A 14 -3.00 14.39 -12.35
N ASP A 15 -2.57 14.67 -11.10
CA ASP A 15 -2.70 15.99 -10.49
C ASP A 15 -1.79 17.02 -11.18
N TYR A 16 -0.61 16.61 -11.65
CA TYR A 16 0.29 17.47 -12.42
C TYR A 16 -0.37 17.96 -13.72
N GLN A 17 -0.89 17.05 -14.52
CA GLN A 17 -1.57 17.40 -15.77
C GLN A 17 -2.82 18.26 -15.52
N LEU A 18 -3.60 17.91 -14.48
CA LEU A 18 -4.76 18.69 -14.07
C LEU A 18 -4.37 20.11 -13.65
N ALA A 19 -3.33 20.26 -12.85
CA ALA A 19 -2.85 21.53 -12.34
C ALA A 19 -2.37 22.42 -13.51
N ARG A 20 -1.57 21.90 -14.42
CA ARG A 20 -1.11 22.59 -15.63
C ARG A 20 -2.25 23.08 -16.50
N SER A 21 -3.33 22.31 -16.60
CA SER A 21 -4.49 22.69 -17.42
C SER A 21 -5.36 23.78 -16.78
N ARG A 22 -5.35 23.91 -15.43
CA ARG A 22 -6.28 24.77 -14.70
C ARG A 22 -5.64 26.01 -14.09
N PHE A 23 -4.35 25.97 -13.78
CA PHE A 23 -3.68 27.05 -13.08
C PHE A 23 -2.62 27.73 -13.96
N ARG A 24 -2.55 29.06 -13.86
CA ARG A 24 -1.52 29.87 -14.54
C ARG A 24 -0.34 30.08 -13.56
N VAL A 25 0.25 28.98 -13.12
CA VAL A 25 1.41 28.98 -12.23
C VAL A 25 2.36 27.89 -12.69
N GLU A 26 3.64 28.10 -12.53
CA GLU A 26 4.63 27.08 -12.80
C GLU A 26 4.33 25.85 -11.96
N THR A 27 4.19 24.69 -12.60
CA THR A 27 3.82 23.44 -11.93
C THR A 27 4.91 22.42 -12.14
N CYS A 28 5.37 21.82 -11.04
CA CYS A 28 6.38 20.77 -11.01
C CYS A 28 5.74 19.46 -10.50
N HIS A 29 6.23 18.34 -11.01
CA HIS A 29 5.94 17.01 -10.49
C HIS A 29 7.15 16.48 -9.72
N ILE A 30 6.90 15.85 -8.56
CA ILE A 30 7.89 15.08 -7.80
C ILE A 30 7.32 13.72 -7.42
N HIS A 31 8.18 12.76 -7.13
CA HIS A 31 7.78 11.39 -6.79
C HIS A 31 7.40 11.26 -5.31
N GLY A 32 6.34 11.94 -4.90
CA GLY A 32 5.76 11.79 -3.56
C GLY A 32 6.42 12.65 -2.49
N VAL A 33 6.41 12.13 -1.27
CA VAL A 33 6.93 12.82 -0.06
C VAL A 33 8.17 12.16 0.53
N GLY A 34 8.65 11.11 -0.13
CA GLY A 34 9.82 10.34 0.30
C GLY A 34 9.52 9.28 1.37
N VAL A 35 9.88 8.03 1.07
CA VAL A 35 9.81 6.90 2.03
C VAL A 35 11.23 6.44 2.33
N SER A 36 11.55 6.22 3.61
CA SER A 36 12.91 5.93 4.04
C SER A 36 13.33 4.51 3.73
N MET A 37 14.35 4.34 2.88
CA MET A 37 14.96 3.05 2.58
C MET A 37 15.71 2.45 3.77
N SER A 38 16.11 3.24 4.76
CA SER A 38 16.72 2.71 5.97
C SER A 38 15.72 1.97 6.85
N ARG A 39 14.43 2.31 6.76
CA ARG A 39 13.33 1.65 7.47
C ARG A 39 12.72 0.52 6.64
N TYR A 40 12.41 0.79 5.37
CA TYR A 40 11.73 -0.14 4.46
C TYR A 40 12.68 -0.63 3.37
N HIS A 41 13.08 -1.89 3.46
CA HIS A 41 13.95 -2.55 2.49
C HIS A 41 13.74 -4.07 2.54
N PRO A 42 14.14 -4.82 1.50
CA PRO A 42 14.03 -6.26 1.50
C PRO A 42 14.81 -6.87 2.66
N ARG A 43 14.22 -7.85 3.32
CA ARG A 43 14.84 -8.61 4.41
C ARG A 43 15.31 -9.97 3.92
N SER A 44 16.29 -10.56 4.59
CA SER A 44 16.63 -11.96 4.41
C SER A 44 15.50 -12.87 4.93
N ALA A 45 15.39 -14.09 4.42
CA ALA A 45 14.39 -15.06 4.88
C ALA A 45 14.45 -15.31 6.40
N LYS A 46 15.65 -15.27 6.98
CA LYS A 46 15.84 -15.43 8.44
C LYS A 46 15.28 -14.23 9.22
N GLU A 47 15.46 -13.02 8.72
CA GLU A 47 14.89 -11.81 9.34
C GLU A 47 13.37 -11.81 9.21
N GLU A 48 12.82 -12.14 8.04
CA GLU A 48 11.38 -12.25 7.85
C GLU A 48 10.76 -13.30 8.78
N GLU A 49 11.38 -14.46 8.94
CA GLU A 49 10.93 -15.50 9.89
C GLU A 49 10.93 -14.98 11.33
N ALA A 50 11.94 -14.22 11.73
CA ALA A 50 12.00 -13.63 13.06
C ALA A 50 10.86 -12.61 13.29
N LEU A 51 10.62 -11.73 12.30
CA LEU A 51 9.53 -10.75 12.35
C LEU A 51 8.15 -11.42 12.36
N ARG A 52 7.96 -12.50 11.60
CA ARG A 52 6.71 -13.29 11.64
C ARG A 52 6.47 -13.88 13.03
N LYS A 53 7.49 -14.41 13.70
CA LYS A 53 7.37 -14.93 15.08
C LYS A 53 6.95 -13.85 16.08
N GLU A 54 7.46 -12.63 15.94
CA GLU A 54 7.04 -11.49 16.77
C GLU A 54 5.54 -11.18 16.61
N GLU A 55 5.02 -11.33 15.41
CA GLU A 55 3.59 -11.16 15.12
C GLU A 55 2.75 -12.42 15.38
N SER A 56 3.33 -13.48 15.98
CA SER A 56 2.66 -14.78 16.19
C SER A 56 2.15 -15.40 14.89
N LEU A 57 2.94 -15.29 13.83
CA LEU A 57 2.69 -15.87 12.52
C LEU A 57 3.59 -17.07 12.28
N SER A 58 3.08 -18.07 11.57
CA SER A 58 3.84 -19.24 11.14
C SER A 58 4.51 -19.02 9.78
N ALA A 59 5.45 -19.91 9.43
CA ALA A 59 6.09 -19.88 8.11
C ALA A 59 5.13 -20.26 6.97
N GLN A 60 4.05 -20.97 7.28
CA GLN A 60 3.04 -21.43 6.33
C GLN A 60 1.92 -20.40 6.11
N ASP A 61 1.75 -19.43 7.01
CA ASP A 61 0.68 -18.44 6.88
C ASP A 61 0.88 -17.60 5.60
N PHE A 62 -0.21 -17.37 4.87
CA PHE A 62 -0.28 -16.38 3.82
C PHE A 62 -0.79 -15.06 4.40
N VAL A 63 0.12 -14.12 4.59
CA VAL A 63 -0.11 -12.91 5.37
C VAL A 63 -0.44 -11.72 4.49
N VAL A 64 -1.67 -11.23 4.60
CA VAL A 64 -2.17 -10.02 3.95
C VAL A 64 -2.14 -8.87 4.95
N LEU A 65 -1.45 -7.78 4.64
CA LEU A 65 -1.37 -6.60 5.51
C LEU A 65 -2.03 -5.39 4.86
N CYS A 66 -2.89 -4.71 5.61
CA CYS A 66 -3.42 -3.40 5.28
C CYS A 66 -3.07 -2.41 6.40
N THR A 67 -2.43 -1.30 6.05
CA THR A 67 -2.05 -0.26 7.02
C THR A 67 -2.74 1.06 6.71
N GLY A 68 -3.15 1.78 7.75
CA GLY A 68 -3.75 3.10 7.64
C GLY A 68 -4.87 3.35 8.64
N GLU A 69 -5.38 4.57 8.66
CA GLU A 69 -6.50 4.96 9.51
C GLU A 69 -7.75 4.10 9.21
N LEU A 70 -8.44 3.66 10.25
CA LEU A 70 -9.67 2.86 10.11
C LEU A 70 -10.87 3.78 9.86
N ASN A 71 -11.10 4.15 8.59
CA ASN A 71 -12.13 5.09 8.18
C ASN A 71 -12.80 4.71 6.84
N ALA A 72 -13.88 5.39 6.48
CA ALA A 72 -14.65 5.10 5.27
C ALA A 72 -13.86 5.26 3.96
N ASN A 73 -12.83 6.14 3.93
CA ASN A 73 -12.01 6.30 2.73
C ASN A 73 -11.05 5.12 2.54
N LYS A 74 -10.50 4.58 3.63
CA LYS A 74 -9.55 3.45 3.59
C LYS A 74 -10.24 2.10 3.36
N ASP A 75 -11.53 2.00 3.64
CA ASP A 75 -12.44 0.89 3.31
C ASP A 75 -11.89 -0.51 3.59
N GLN A 76 -11.39 -0.71 4.80
CA GLN A 76 -10.94 -2.04 5.26
C GLN A 76 -12.08 -3.07 5.27
N ARG A 77 -13.35 -2.63 5.24
CA ARG A 77 -14.51 -3.51 5.10
C ARG A 77 -14.42 -4.38 3.86
N THR A 78 -14.06 -3.77 2.71
CA THR A 78 -13.87 -4.50 1.45
C THR A 78 -12.80 -5.59 1.57
N LEU A 79 -11.71 -5.36 2.31
CA LEU A 79 -10.69 -6.38 2.55
C LEU A 79 -11.20 -7.51 3.47
N ILE A 80 -11.96 -7.19 4.52
CA ILE A 80 -12.56 -8.19 5.40
C ILE A 80 -13.51 -9.09 4.58
N ASP A 81 -14.40 -8.49 3.77
CA ASP A 81 -15.31 -9.25 2.91
C ASP A 81 -14.55 -10.13 1.92
N ALA A 82 -13.48 -9.62 1.32
CA ALA A 82 -12.64 -10.40 0.40
C ALA A 82 -11.96 -11.58 1.10
N ALA A 83 -11.46 -11.36 2.31
CA ALA A 83 -10.82 -12.41 3.12
C ALA A 83 -11.82 -13.53 3.46
N VAL A 84 -13.04 -13.19 3.83
CA VAL A 84 -14.13 -14.17 4.08
C VAL A 84 -14.44 -14.97 2.81
N LEU A 85 -14.51 -14.30 1.66
CA LEU A 85 -14.81 -14.97 0.37
C LEU A 85 -13.71 -15.93 -0.08
N CYS A 86 -12.44 -15.69 0.26
CA CYS A 86 -11.34 -16.52 -0.23
C CYS A 86 -10.75 -17.46 0.83
N HIS A 87 -11.19 -17.41 2.08
CA HIS A 87 -10.61 -18.21 3.18
C HIS A 87 -10.65 -19.73 2.92
N ASP A 88 -11.74 -20.26 2.37
CA ASP A 88 -11.83 -21.68 2.02
C ASP A 88 -10.81 -22.11 0.93
N SER A 89 -10.39 -21.15 0.09
CA SER A 89 -9.37 -21.38 -0.95
C SER A 89 -7.95 -21.14 -0.44
N ILE A 90 -7.77 -20.45 0.69
CA ILE A 90 -6.50 -20.15 1.34
C ILE A 90 -6.65 -20.43 2.84
N PRO A 91 -6.61 -21.70 3.28
CA PRO A 91 -6.82 -22.05 4.70
C PRO A 91 -5.79 -21.42 5.65
N GLU A 92 -4.58 -21.15 5.17
CA GLU A 92 -3.49 -20.49 5.90
C GLU A 92 -3.54 -18.96 5.86
N LEU A 93 -4.61 -18.36 5.33
CA LEU A 93 -4.79 -16.92 5.27
C LEU A 93 -4.73 -16.27 6.66
N LYS A 94 -3.95 -15.19 6.76
CA LYS A 94 -3.92 -14.27 7.89
C LYS A 94 -4.04 -12.84 7.37
N VAL A 95 -5.03 -12.10 7.85
CA VAL A 95 -5.20 -10.68 7.52
C VAL A 95 -4.87 -9.83 8.74
N LEU A 96 -3.97 -8.88 8.56
CA LEU A 96 -3.56 -7.92 9.58
C LEU A 96 -4.00 -6.52 9.19
N LEU A 97 -4.79 -5.88 10.05
CA LEU A 97 -5.22 -4.50 9.88
C LEU A 97 -4.50 -3.63 10.91
N ALA A 98 -3.50 -2.86 10.48
CA ALA A 98 -2.71 -2.01 11.36
C ALA A 98 -3.15 -0.55 11.23
N GLY A 99 -3.69 -0.01 12.31
CA GLY A 99 -4.20 1.35 12.41
C GLY A 99 -5.26 1.49 13.47
N ASN A 100 -5.70 2.71 13.71
CA ASN A 100 -6.85 3.05 14.53
C ASN A 100 -7.75 4.02 13.76
N GLY A 101 -8.95 4.24 14.24
CA GLY A 101 -9.87 5.18 13.61
C GLY A 101 -11.33 4.95 13.99
N PRO A 102 -12.23 5.82 13.49
CA PRO A 102 -13.64 5.82 13.89
C PRO A 102 -14.40 4.53 13.54
N LEU A 103 -13.91 3.72 12.61
CA LEU A 103 -14.57 2.46 12.21
C LEU A 103 -14.03 1.22 12.96
N GLU A 104 -13.15 1.36 13.94
CA GLU A 104 -12.54 0.19 14.60
C GLU A 104 -13.59 -0.76 15.20
N SER A 105 -14.59 -0.25 15.93
CA SER A 105 -15.68 -1.09 16.50
C SER A 105 -16.47 -1.80 15.41
N THR A 106 -16.86 -1.08 14.36
CA THR A 106 -17.61 -1.63 13.23
C THR A 106 -16.84 -2.73 12.50
N LEU A 107 -15.52 -2.56 12.31
CA LEU A 107 -14.68 -3.59 11.69
C LEU A 107 -14.52 -4.82 12.58
N ARG A 108 -14.42 -4.64 13.91
CA ARG A 108 -14.41 -5.76 14.86
C ARG A 108 -15.73 -6.54 14.86
N GLU A 109 -16.87 -5.83 14.81
CA GLU A 109 -18.20 -6.42 14.66
C GLU A 109 -18.29 -7.23 13.36
N GLN A 110 -17.88 -6.67 12.22
CA GLN A 110 -17.87 -7.37 10.93
C GLN A 110 -17.00 -8.64 10.98
N VAL A 111 -15.83 -8.61 11.59
CA VAL A 111 -14.96 -9.80 11.77
C VAL A 111 -15.69 -10.85 12.60
N SER A 112 -16.36 -10.46 13.70
CA SER A 112 -17.08 -11.38 14.60
C SER A 112 -18.33 -11.98 13.96
N GLU A 113 -19.12 -11.17 13.25
CA GLU A 113 -20.31 -11.62 12.52
C GLU A 113 -19.98 -12.68 11.46
N ASN A 114 -18.78 -12.61 10.88
CA ASN A 114 -18.28 -13.58 9.91
C ASN A 114 -17.46 -14.72 10.53
N HIS A 115 -17.36 -14.82 11.87
CA HIS A 115 -16.55 -15.81 12.60
C HIS A 115 -15.08 -15.86 12.12
N ALA A 116 -14.51 -14.68 11.80
CA ALA A 116 -13.22 -14.54 11.14
C ALA A 116 -12.06 -14.21 12.10
N GLU A 117 -12.28 -14.21 13.42
CA GLU A 117 -11.29 -13.84 14.44
C GLU A 117 -10.06 -14.77 14.44
N GLY A 118 -10.23 -15.98 13.92
CA GLY A 118 -9.12 -16.96 13.79
C GLY A 118 -8.07 -16.58 12.75
N TYR A 119 -8.43 -15.71 11.79
CA TYR A 119 -7.54 -15.34 10.69
C TYR A 119 -7.50 -13.85 10.35
N ILE A 120 -8.38 -13.00 10.91
CA ILE A 120 -8.35 -11.54 10.75
C ILE A 120 -8.06 -10.88 12.11
N ARG A 121 -7.01 -10.07 12.18
CA ARG A 121 -6.61 -9.35 13.40
C ARG A 121 -6.50 -7.85 13.16
N LEU A 122 -7.14 -7.06 14.02
CA LEU A 122 -6.92 -5.62 14.13
C LEU A 122 -5.79 -5.39 15.14
N LEU A 123 -4.64 -4.89 14.65
CA LEU A 123 -3.43 -4.71 15.46
C LEU A 123 -3.44 -3.40 16.27
N GLY A 124 -4.43 -2.51 16.03
CA GLY A 124 -4.40 -1.15 16.56
C GLY A 124 -3.32 -0.29 15.90
N TYR A 125 -3.06 0.88 16.49
CA TYR A 125 -2.03 1.79 16.00
C TYR A 125 -0.62 1.21 16.24
N ARG A 126 0.21 1.20 15.18
CA ARG A 126 1.59 0.69 15.23
C ARG A 126 2.57 1.78 14.86
N THR A 127 3.66 1.90 15.62
CA THR A 127 4.77 2.85 15.36
C THR A 127 5.98 2.19 14.70
N ASP A 128 5.92 0.88 14.53
CA ASP A 128 7.00 -0.01 14.08
C ASP A 128 6.63 -0.77 12.79
N LEU A 129 5.92 -0.09 11.87
CA LEU A 129 5.48 -0.71 10.61
C LEU A 129 6.64 -1.27 9.78
N GLU A 130 7.87 -0.75 9.91
CA GLU A 130 9.08 -1.29 9.29
C GLU A 130 9.45 -2.71 9.77
N ARG A 131 8.79 -3.19 10.82
CA ARG A 131 8.88 -4.57 11.32
C ARG A 131 7.69 -5.42 10.86
N VAL A 132 6.51 -4.82 10.77
CA VAL A 132 5.27 -5.52 10.39
C VAL A 132 5.20 -5.73 8.87
N VAL A 133 5.54 -4.71 8.07
CA VAL A 133 5.48 -4.77 6.60
C VAL A 133 6.32 -5.92 6.01
N PRO A 134 7.58 -6.14 6.44
CA PRO A 134 8.37 -7.26 5.91
C PRO A 134 7.84 -8.64 6.31
N ALA A 135 7.03 -8.76 7.37
CA ALA A 135 6.43 -10.02 7.79
C ALA A 135 5.25 -10.47 6.88
N ALA A 136 4.70 -9.56 6.08
CA ALA A 136 3.61 -9.85 5.16
C ALA A 136 4.09 -10.51 3.85
N ASP A 137 3.17 -11.22 3.18
CA ASP A 137 3.36 -11.74 1.82
C ASP A 137 2.82 -10.78 0.77
N VAL A 138 1.78 -10.02 1.12
CA VAL A 138 1.17 -9.02 0.23
C VAL A 138 0.67 -7.81 1.02
N ILE A 139 0.82 -6.62 0.45
CA ILE A 139 0.25 -5.39 0.99
C ILE A 139 -1.00 -5.03 0.20
N VAL A 140 -2.09 -4.73 0.90
CA VAL A 140 -3.38 -4.37 0.28
C VAL A 140 -3.78 -2.95 0.66
N SER A 141 -4.31 -2.20 -0.30
CA SER A 141 -4.94 -0.89 -0.08
C SER A 141 -6.30 -0.82 -0.74
N CYS A 142 -7.36 -0.63 0.06
CA CYS A 142 -8.74 -0.47 -0.41
C CYS A 142 -9.19 0.99 -0.48
N SER A 143 -8.29 1.96 -0.36
CA SER A 143 -8.61 3.38 -0.28
C SER A 143 -9.33 3.90 -1.52
N HIS A 144 -10.50 4.51 -1.35
CA HIS A 144 -11.25 5.10 -2.46
C HIS A 144 -10.52 6.29 -3.09
N ARG A 145 -9.77 7.06 -2.30
CA ARG A 145 -9.02 8.24 -2.75
C ARG A 145 -7.65 8.28 -2.11
N GLU A 146 -6.63 8.38 -2.94
CA GLU A 146 -5.25 8.61 -2.53
C GLU A 146 -4.58 9.63 -3.44
N GLY A 147 -3.71 10.45 -2.87
CA GLY A 147 -2.76 11.23 -3.63
C GLY A 147 -1.63 10.37 -4.18
N LEU A 148 -1.22 9.35 -3.41
CA LEU A 148 -0.12 8.44 -3.80
C LEU A 148 -0.31 7.02 -3.25
N GLY A 149 -0.41 6.79 -1.95
CA GLY A 149 -0.46 5.45 -1.33
C GLY A 149 0.88 5.04 -0.71
N LEU A 150 1.28 5.74 0.36
CA LEU A 150 2.58 5.50 1.01
C LEU A 150 2.76 4.06 1.51
N ASN A 151 1.71 3.44 2.02
CA ASN A 151 1.72 2.05 2.47
C ASN A 151 2.08 1.06 1.35
N LEU A 152 1.69 1.35 0.11
CA LEU A 152 2.09 0.54 -1.05
C LEU A 152 3.58 0.72 -1.35
N ILE A 153 4.10 1.96 -1.28
CA ILE A 153 5.53 2.23 -1.47
C ILE A 153 6.35 1.51 -0.39
N GLU A 154 5.92 1.55 0.87
CA GLU A 154 6.55 0.85 2.00
C GLU A 154 6.63 -0.67 1.72
N GLY A 155 5.54 -1.26 1.26
CA GLY A 155 5.49 -2.67 0.86
C GLY A 155 6.39 -2.98 -0.33
N MET A 156 6.32 -2.19 -1.39
CA MET A 156 7.14 -2.35 -2.59
C MET A 156 8.65 -2.18 -2.28
N LEU A 157 9.03 -1.26 -1.39
CA LEU A 157 10.42 -1.10 -0.92
C LEU A 157 10.89 -2.32 -0.12
N CYS A 158 9.99 -3.04 0.55
CA CYS A 158 10.28 -4.33 1.18
C CYS A 158 10.29 -5.51 0.18
N GLY A 159 10.09 -5.24 -1.11
CA GLY A 159 10.01 -6.28 -2.15
C GLY A 159 8.72 -7.09 -2.13
N LYS A 160 7.66 -6.58 -1.46
CA LYS A 160 6.39 -7.28 -1.35
C LYS A 160 5.48 -6.96 -2.54
N PRO A 161 4.76 -7.96 -3.09
CA PRO A 161 3.65 -7.74 -4.00
C PRO A 161 2.60 -6.81 -3.38
N VAL A 162 1.88 -6.07 -4.23
CA VAL A 162 0.81 -5.18 -3.79
C VAL A 162 -0.47 -5.43 -4.58
N ILE A 163 -1.62 -5.32 -3.91
CA ILE A 163 -2.94 -5.29 -4.54
C ILE A 163 -3.65 -4.04 -4.04
N ALA A 164 -4.21 -3.24 -4.94
CA ALA A 164 -4.91 -2.03 -4.54
C ALA A 164 -6.16 -1.79 -5.37
N VAL A 165 -7.13 -1.04 -4.82
CA VAL A 165 -8.25 -0.57 -5.61
C VAL A 165 -7.81 0.52 -6.57
N GLU A 166 -8.45 0.60 -7.73
CA GLU A 166 -8.07 1.54 -8.79
C GLU A 166 -8.48 2.97 -8.43
N ASN A 167 -7.50 3.79 -8.10
CA ASN A 167 -7.63 5.25 -7.94
C ASN A 167 -6.37 5.94 -8.49
N ARG A 168 -6.37 7.27 -8.56
CA ARG A 168 -5.27 8.04 -9.18
C ARG A 168 -3.90 7.78 -8.52
N GLY A 169 -3.82 7.75 -7.19
CA GLY A 169 -2.56 7.52 -6.48
C GLY A 169 -2.06 6.09 -6.64
N HIS A 170 -2.96 5.11 -6.70
CA HIS A 170 -2.58 3.72 -6.91
C HIS A 170 -2.15 3.44 -8.36
N ARG A 171 -2.80 4.09 -9.36
CA ARG A 171 -2.36 4.00 -10.77
C ARG A 171 -0.97 4.57 -11.01
N GLU A 172 -0.57 5.57 -10.23
CA GLU A 172 0.80 6.10 -10.26
C GLU A 172 1.84 5.01 -9.92
N LEU A 173 1.55 4.20 -8.91
CA LEU A 173 2.46 3.21 -8.36
C LEU A 173 2.39 1.85 -9.04
N ILE A 174 1.20 1.46 -9.55
CA ILE A 174 0.96 0.08 -9.99
C ILE A 174 0.76 0.01 -11.50
N ASP A 175 1.68 -0.65 -12.19
CA ASP A 175 1.48 -1.17 -13.54
C ASP A 175 0.78 -2.53 -13.40
N ASN A 176 -0.52 -2.57 -13.68
CA ASN A 176 -1.37 -3.74 -13.42
C ASN A 176 -0.83 -5.01 -14.07
N GLY A 177 -0.64 -6.05 -13.27
CA GLY A 177 -0.08 -7.35 -13.67
C GLY A 177 1.46 -7.37 -13.80
N ARG A 178 2.16 -6.25 -13.59
CA ARG A 178 3.62 -6.16 -13.69
C ARG A 178 4.31 -5.77 -12.38
N THR A 179 3.79 -4.76 -11.67
CA THR A 179 4.34 -4.30 -10.39
C THR A 179 3.38 -4.48 -9.23
N GLY A 180 2.20 -5.02 -9.49
CA GLY A 180 1.11 -5.23 -8.55
C GLY A 180 -0.20 -5.45 -9.32
N TYR A 181 -1.30 -5.52 -8.60
CA TYR A 181 -2.63 -5.65 -9.18
C TYR A 181 -3.55 -4.51 -8.78
N LEU A 182 -4.38 -4.08 -9.74
CA LEU A 182 -5.47 -3.12 -9.51
C LEU A 182 -6.81 -3.85 -9.62
N VAL A 183 -7.72 -3.54 -8.69
CA VAL A 183 -9.09 -4.06 -8.67
C VAL A 183 -10.09 -2.90 -8.58
N PRO A 184 -11.36 -3.07 -8.98
CA PRO A 184 -12.36 -2.01 -8.85
C PRO A 184 -12.59 -1.61 -7.37
N ILE A 185 -12.93 -0.34 -7.14
CA ILE A 185 -13.25 0.18 -5.79
C ILE A 185 -14.48 -0.56 -5.24
N GLY A 186 -14.39 -1.05 -3.99
CA GLY A 186 -15.48 -1.72 -3.28
C GLY A 186 -15.79 -3.14 -3.79
N ASP A 187 -15.00 -3.67 -4.73
CA ASP A 187 -15.20 -5.01 -5.28
C ASP A 187 -14.41 -6.07 -4.48
N SER A 188 -15.01 -6.54 -3.39
CA SER A 188 -14.42 -7.58 -2.54
C SER A 188 -14.23 -8.91 -3.27
N ARG A 189 -15.06 -9.22 -4.27
CA ARG A 189 -14.93 -10.45 -5.07
C ARG A 189 -13.68 -10.39 -5.97
N ALA A 190 -13.49 -9.28 -6.70
CA ALA A 190 -12.30 -9.09 -7.50
C ALA A 190 -11.02 -9.10 -6.64
N LEU A 191 -11.07 -8.52 -5.44
CA LEU A 191 -9.96 -8.57 -4.49
C LEU A 191 -9.68 -10.01 -4.01
N ALA A 192 -10.71 -10.78 -3.66
CA ALA A 192 -10.59 -12.17 -3.26
C ALA A 192 -9.96 -13.03 -4.37
N GLU A 193 -10.42 -12.88 -5.61
CA GLU A 193 -9.87 -13.58 -6.78
C GLU A 193 -8.39 -13.26 -6.98
N ARG A 194 -7.97 -11.99 -6.78
CA ARG A 194 -6.55 -11.61 -6.87
C ARG A 194 -5.71 -12.16 -5.73
N LEU A 195 -6.25 -12.24 -4.51
CA LEU A 195 -5.56 -12.88 -3.38
C LEU A 195 -5.33 -14.36 -3.65
N VAL A 196 -6.35 -15.09 -4.13
CA VAL A 196 -6.22 -16.51 -4.51
C VAL A 196 -5.23 -16.69 -5.66
N GLN A 197 -5.31 -15.83 -6.68
CA GLN A 197 -4.36 -15.88 -7.79
C GLN A 197 -2.94 -15.67 -7.29
N LEU A 198 -2.69 -14.64 -6.49
CA LEU A 198 -1.37 -14.32 -5.97
C LEU A 198 -0.84 -15.46 -5.09
N HIS A 199 -1.68 -16.01 -4.20
CA HIS A 199 -1.31 -17.13 -3.34
C HIS A 199 -0.81 -18.35 -4.15
N ASN A 200 -1.45 -18.65 -5.28
CA ASN A 200 -1.09 -19.75 -6.15
C ASN A 200 0.02 -19.42 -7.17
N ASP A 201 0.42 -18.14 -7.29
CA ASP A 201 1.38 -17.71 -8.29
C ASP A 201 2.82 -17.98 -7.83
N THR A 202 3.57 -18.69 -8.64
CA THR A 202 5.01 -18.95 -8.43
C THR A 202 5.86 -17.70 -8.68
N ASN A 203 5.31 -16.67 -9.33
CA ASN A 203 6.01 -15.43 -9.74
C ASN A 203 5.83 -14.28 -8.74
N GLN A 204 5.33 -14.54 -7.54
CA GLN A 204 5.15 -13.49 -6.50
C GLN A 204 6.42 -12.65 -6.28
N LYS A 205 7.60 -13.32 -6.26
CA LYS A 205 8.90 -12.65 -6.08
C LYS A 205 9.25 -11.73 -7.24
N GLU A 206 8.92 -12.10 -8.46
CA GLU A 206 9.17 -11.28 -9.65
C GLU A 206 8.30 -10.02 -9.64
N LEU A 207 7.03 -10.18 -9.25
CA LEU A 207 6.09 -9.06 -9.08
C LEU A 207 6.60 -8.08 -8.01
N GLY A 208 7.03 -8.59 -6.85
CA GLY A 208 7.62 -7.78 -5.77
C GLY A 208 8.91 -7.07 -6.19
N GLN A 209 9.80 -7.75 -6.92
CA GLN A 209 11.03 -7.16 -7.46
C GLN A 209 10.76 -6.07 -8.49
N ALA A 210 9.77 -6.25 -9.35
CA ALA A 210 9.37 -5.23 -10.32
C ALA A 210 8.80 -4.00 -9.59
N GLY A 211 7.97 -4.20 -8.58
CA GLY A 211 7.47 -3.15 -7.68
C GLY A 211 8.61 -2.41 -6.98
N TYR A 212 9.55 -3.13 -6.38
CA TYR A 212 10.73 -2.55 -5.73
C TYR A 212 11.52 -1.63 -6.67
N LYS A 213 11.77 -2.08 -7.91
CA LYS A 213 12.48 -1.26 -8.91
C LYS A 213 11.71 0.01 -9.27
N LYS A 214 10.39 -0.09 -9.41
CA LYS A 214 9.55 1.06 -9.78
C LYS A 214 9.58 2.16 -8.73
N VAL A 215 9.55 1.80 -7.44
CA VAL A 215 9.42 2.79 -6.37
C VAL A 215 10.74 3.41 -5.90
N GLN A 216 11.87 3.14 -6.55
CA GLN A 216 13.16 3.75 -6.20
C GLN A 216 13.15 5.28 -6.31
N LEU A 217 12.33 5.85 -7.19
CA LEU A 217 12.16 7.30 -7.33
C LEU A 217 11.37 7.92 -6.16
N TYR A 218 10.61 7.12 -5.41
CA TYR A 218 9.77 7.56 -4.29
C TYR A 218 10.49 7.51 -2.94
N THR A 219 11.81 7.28 -2.93
CA THR A 219 12.61 7.25 -1.71
C THR A 219 12.88 8.66 -1.18
N ASP A 220 13.12 8.76 0.13
CA ASP A 220 13.47 10.02 0.78
C ASP A 220 14.65 10.74 0.11
N VAL A 221 15.69 10.01 -0.26
CA VAL A 221 16.86 10.56 -0.96
C VAL A 221 16.49 11.09 -2.35
N SER A 222 15.73 10.32 -3.15
CA SER A 222 15.32 10.72 -4.50
C SER A 222 14.47 11.99 -4.48
N VAL A 223 13.46 12.02 -3.62
CA VAL A 223 12.54 13.16 -3.48
C VAL A 223 13.26 14.41 -2.96
N GLN A 224 14.20 14.26 -2.03
CA GLN A 224 15.04 15.38 -1.57
C GLN A 224 15.88 15.97 -2.71
N LEU A 225 16.43 15.15 -3.60
CA LEU A 225 17.18 15.63 -4.77
C LEU A 225 16.26 16.37 -5.75
N GLU A 226 15.06 15.87 -6.02
CA GLU A 226 14.06 16.55 -6.86
C GLU A 226 13.66 17.92 -6.27
N LEU A 227 13.37 17.96 -4.97
CA LEU A 227 13.06 19.23 -4.29
C LEU A 227 14.24 20.19 -4.32
N ALA A 228 15.45 19.72 -4.05
CA ALA A 228 16.66 20.54 -4.13
C ALA A 228 16.81 21.13 -5.54
N HIS A 229 16.58 20.34 -6.59
CA HIS A 229 16.63 20.81 -7.97
C HIS A 229 15.63 21.95 -8.24
N ILE A 230 14.37 21.78 -7.80
CA ILE A 230 13.31 22.79 -7.95
C ILE A 230 13.67 24.09 -7.22
N TYR A 231 14.21 24.00 -6.00
CA TYR A 231 14.53 25.19 -5.18
C TYR A 231 15.83 25.90 -5.57
N TRP A 232 16.84 25.17 -6.02
CA TRP A 232 18.17 25.73 -6.29
C TRP A 232 18.40 26.09 -7.75
N PHE A 233 17.82 25.34 -8.67
CA PHE A 233 18.07 25.54 -10.11
C PHE A 233 16.87 26.08 -10.88
N GLY A 234 15.69 26.09 -10.29
CA GLY A 234 14.49 26.68 -10.89
C GLY A 234 13.95 25.93 -12.10
N GLU A 235 14.49 24.75 -12.43
CA GLU A 235 14.09 23.92 -13.56
C GLU A 235 13.23 22.74 -13.10
N SER A 236 12.19 22.43 -13.86
CA SER A 236 11.31 21.27 -13.72
C SER A 236 11.60 20.28 -14.84
#